data_e41a25a43e46eeec920c33fcb00d3211
#
_entry.id   e41a25a43e46eeec920c33fcb00d3211
#
_cell.length_a   1.000
_cell.length_b   1.000
_cell.length_c   1.000
_cell.angle_alpha   90.00
_cell.angle_beta   90.00
_cell.angle_gamma   90.00
#
_symmetry.space_group_name_H-M   'P 1'
#
loop_
_entity.id
_entity.type
_entity.pdbx_description
1 polymer ?
#
loop_
_entity_poly.entity_id
_entity_poly.type
_entity_poly.pdbx_seq_one_letter_code
_entity_poly.pdbx_strand_id
1 'polypeptide(L)'
;YFRVDRRRKMPVTILLKAIGLNHESILANFFVNDNFRLMDSGAQMEFVAERLRGEVARFDITDKSGKVIVAKDKRVTARHTRELEQSGTTHISVPEDYLIGRVVAKSIVDAETGEIIAKANDELTETLLKKLRTAGIEELPCIYTNELDQGSYISQTLRTDETVDEFAARVAIYRMMRPGEPPTEDAVQALFQRLFYNPDTYDLSRVGQIGRAHV
;
A
#
# COMPACT_ATOMS: atom_id res chain seq x y z
N TYR A 1 4.82 -3.36 -14.51
CA TYR A 1 4.78 -2.60 -15.77
C TYR A 1 3.57 -3.01 -16.59
N PHE A 2 3.01 -2.03 -17.32
CA PHE A 2 2.07 -2.32 -18.42
C PHE A 2 2.67 -1.90 -19.77
N ARG A 3 2.12 -2.43 -20.86
CA ARG A 3 2.54 -2.11 -22.23
C ARG A 3 1.37 -1.54 -22.99
N VAL A 4 1.56 -0.38 -23.61
CA VAL A 4 0.58 0.21 -24.53
C VAL A 4 0.76 -0.38 -25.92
N ASP A 5 2.02 -0.70 -26.28
CA ASP A 5 2.39 -1.41 -27.51
C ASP A 5 3.53 -2.41 -27.27
N ARG A 6 4.03 -3.06 -28.32
CA ARG A 6 5.07 -4.10 -28.23
C ARG A 6 6.39 -3.65 -27.59
N ARG A 7 6.74 -2.37 -27.71
CA ARG A 7 8.07 -1.85 -27.33
C ARG A 7 8.04 -0.94 -26.12
N ARG A 8 6.89 -0.32 -25.83
CA ARG A 8 6.76 0.74 -24.83
C ARG A 8 6.13 0.19 -23.57
N LYS A 9 6.89 0.18 -22.49
CA LYS A 9 6.42 -0.23 -21.16
C LYS A 9 6.56 0.92 -20.18
N MET A 10 5.63 1.04 -19.26
CA MET A 10 5.67 2.03 -18.19
C MET A 10 5.15 1.42 -16.87
N PRO A 11 5.41 2.07 -15.72
CA PRO A 11 4.82 1.65 -14.45
C PRO A 11 3.30 1.56 -14.55
N VAL A 12 2.72 0.48 -14.04
CA VAL A 12 1.26 0.29 -14.08
C VAL A 12 0.51 1.35 -13.28
N THR A 13 1.15 1.94 -12.28
CA THR A 13 0.59 3.02 -11.46
C THR A 13 0.26 4.27 -12.26
N ILE A 14 1.01 4.55 -13.35
CA ILE A 14 0.67 5.63 -14.28
C ILE A 14 -0.69 5.38 -14.93
N LEU A 15 -0.96 4.15 -15.36
CA LEU A 15 -2.28 3.81 -15.91
C LEU A 15 -3.37 3.94 -14.84
N LEU A 16 -3.13 3.43 -13.64
CA LEU A 16 -4.08 3.50 -12.54
C LEU A 16 -4.43 4.95 -12.17
N LYS A 17 -3.42 5.84 -12.12
CA LYS A 17 -3.65 7.27 -11.92
C LYS A 17 -4.40 7.91 -13.10
N ALA A 18 -4.03 7.56 -14.33
CA ALA A 18 -4.68 8.09 -15.54
C ALA A 18 -6.18 7.76 -15.63
N ILE A 19 -6.64 6.67 -15.00
CA ILE A 19 -8.07 6.32 -14.87
C ILE A 19 -8.73 6.91 -13.61
N GLY A 20 -8.04 7.77 -12.86
CA GLY A 20 -8.58 8.53 -11.74
C GLY A 20 -8.30 7.97 -10.34
N LEU A 21 -7.43 6.97 -10.19
CA LEU A 21 -7.04 6.47 -8.87
C LEU A 21 -5.90 7.31 -8.29
N ASN A 22 -6.08 7.79 -7.06
CA ASN A 22 -4.99 8.41 -6.28
C ASN A 22 -4.15 7.35 -5.54
N HIS A 23 -3.08 7.78 -4.86
CA HIS A 23 -2.20 6.87 -4.11
C HIS A 23 -2.94 6.02 -3.09
N GLU A 24 -3.85 6.61 -2.31
CA GLU A 24 -4.62 5.91 -1.28
C GLU A 24 -5.55 4.86 -1.89
N SER A 25 -6.25 5.22 -2.96
CA SER A 25 -7.13 4.30 -3.68
C SER A 25 -6.36 3.14 -4.30
N ILE A 26 -5.17 3.41 -4.86
CA ILE A 26 -4.30 2.35 -5.38
C ILE A 26 -3.87 1.42 -4.24
N LEU A 27 -3.36 1.95 -3.12
CA LEU A 27 -2.96 1.11 -1.99
C LEU A 27 -4.12 0.30 -1.43
N ALA A 28 -5.31 0.91 -1.28
CA ALA A 28 -6.51 0.24 -0.77
C ALA A 28 -7.03 -0.89 -1.69
N ASN A 29 -6.77 -0.80 -3.00
CA ASN A 29 -7.16 -1.85 -3.95
C ASN A 29 -6.20 -3.07 -3.94
N PHE A 30 -4.94 -2.86 -3.55
CA PHE A 30 -3.92 -3.92 -3.62
C PHE A 30 -3.50 -4.47 -2.27
N PHE A 31 -3.76 -3.76 -1.18
CA PHE A 31 -3.33 -4.15 0.16
C PHE A 31 -4.48 -4.10 1.16
N VAL A 32 -4.45 -5.01 2.10
CA VAL A 32 -5.16 -4.86 3.36
C VAL A 32 -4.30 -4.07 4.34
N ASN A 33 -4.91 -3.46 5.35
CA ASN A 33 -4.18 -2.65 6.31
C ASN A 33 -3.93 -3.43 7.61
N ASP A 34 -2.76 -3.18 8.19
CA ASP A 34 -2.47 -3.37 9.61
C ASP A 34 -2.72 -2.04 10.31
N ASN A 35 -3.64 -2.02 11.27
CA ASN A 35 -3.92 -0.84 12.06
C ASN A 35 -3.09 -0.88 13.34
N PHE A 36 -2.23 0.12 13.52
CA PHE A 36 -1.45 0.30 14.72
C PHE A 36 -2.03 1.42 15.55
N ARG A 37 -2.12 1.18 16.86
CA ARG A 37 -2.39 2.23 17.82
C ARG A 37 -1.07 2.63 18.49
N LEU A 38 -0.63 3.88 18.24
CA LEU A 38 0.60 4.40 18.80
C LEU A 38 0.45 4.57 20.30
N MET A 39 1.48 4.14 21.04
CA MET A 39 1.60 4.27 22.50
C MET A 39 2.80 5.16 22.79
N ASP A 40 2.97 5.55 24.06
CA ASP A 40 4.15 6.32 24.50
C ASP A 40 5.45 5.60 24.14
N SER A 41 5.44 4.28 24.19
CA SER A 41 6.54 3.40 23.75
C SER A 41 5.97 2.26 22.92
N GLY A 42 6.44 2.14 21.66
CA GLY A 42 5.95 1.13 20.72
C GLY A 42 4.54 1.41 20.20
N ALA A 43 3.79 0.36 19.90
CA ALA A 43 2.40 0.42 19.45
C ALA A 43 1.64 -0.85 19.82
N GLN A 44 0.32 -0.83 19.65
CA GLN A 44 -0.53 -2.01 19.65
C GLN A 44 -1.00 -2.28 18.23
N MET A 45 -0.96 -3.54 17.81
CA MET A 45 -1.43 -4.05 16.54
C MET A 45 -2.62 -4.97 16.77
N GLU A 46 -3.64 -4.89 15.91
CA GLU A 46 -4.74 -5.85 15.93
C GLU A 46 -4.21 -7.27 15.67
N PHE A 47 -4.69 -8.23 16.48
CA PHE A 47 -4.33 -9.63 16.34
C PHE A 47 -5.17 -10.30 15.24
N VAL A 48 -4.52 -10.69 14.15
CA VAL A 48 -5.13 -11.46 13.05
C VAL A 48 -4.36 -12.78 12.91
N ALA A 49 -4.98 -13.88 13.32
CA ALA A 49 -4.33 -15.20 13.40
C ALA A 49 -3.75 -15.68 12.06
N GLU A 50 -4.48 -15.45 10.98
CA GLU A 50 -4.07 -15.86 9.62
C GLU A 50 -2.80 -15.15 9.16
N ARG A 51 -2.61 -13.89 9.55
CA ARG A 51 -1.43 -13.07 9.17
C ARG A 51 -0.19 -13.46 9.93
N LEU A 52 -0.34 -13.91 11.18
CA LEU A 52 0.79 -14.32 12.01
C LEU A 52 1.22 -15.77 11.77
N ARG A 53 0.30 -16.62 11.35
CA ARG A 53 0.58 -18.03 11.18
C ARG A 53 1.61 -18.29 10.10
N GLY A 54 2.72 -18.94 10.47
CA GLY A 54 3.82 -19.26 9.56
C GLY A 54 4.94 -18.22 9.53
N GLU A 55 4.67 -17.00 10.01
CA GLU A 55 5.67 -15.93 10.13
C GLU A 55 6.70 -16.23 11.23
N VAL A 56 7.87 -15.63 11.11
CA VAL A 56 8.88 -15.64 12.18
C VAL A 56 8.65 -14.40 13.05
N ALA A 57 8.47 -14.62 14.35
CA ALA A 57 8.25 -13.54 15.29
C ALA A 57 9.47 -12.62 15.37
N ARG A 58 9.31 -11.35 15.02
CA ARG A 58 10.39 -10.34 15.08
C ARG A 58 10.60 -9.78 16.50
N PHE A 59 9.70 -10.07 17.41
CA PHE A 59 9.69 -9.68 18.82
C PHE A 59 8.92 -10.73 19.63
N ASP A 60 8.98 -10.65 20.96
CA ASP A 60 8.23 -11.55 21.84
C ASP A 60 6.73 -11.25 21.75
N ILE A 61 5.94 -12.21 21.29
CA ILE A 61 4.48 -12.08 21.21
C ILE A 61 3.91 -12.51 22.56
N THR A 62 3.23 -11.58 23.21
CA THR A 62 2.62 -11.79 24.53
C THR A 62 1.09 -11.84 24.43
N ASP A 63 0.47 -12.57 25.33
CA ASP A 63 -0.98 -12.49 25.55
C ASP A 63 -1.37 -11.23 26.35
N LYS A 64 -2.67 -11.05 26.57
CA LYS A 64 -3.20 -9.93 27.36
C LYS A 64 -2.71 -9.89 28.82
N SER A 65 -2.19 -10.98 29.36
CA SER A 65 -1.64 -11.07 30.71
C SER A 65 -0.14 -10.74 30.77
N GLY A 66 0.50 -10.53 29.63
CA GLY A 66 1.93 -10.31 29.49
C GLY A 66 2.77 -11.60 29.43
N LYS A 67 2.13 -12.77 29.38
CA LYS A 67 2.83 -14.05 29.21
C LYS A 67 3.32 -14.17 27.76
N VAL A 68 4.60 -14.49 27.58
CA VAL A 68 5.19 -14.76 26.26
C VAL A 68 4.65 -16.07 25.71
N ILE A 69 3.95 -16.00 24.59
CA ILE A 69 3.41 -17.16 23.86
C ILE A 69 4.39 -17.60 22.76
N VAL A 70 4.99 -16.62 22.06
CA VAL A 70 6.01 -16.89 21.04
C VAL A 70 7.22 -15.99 21.32
N ALA A 71 8.37 -16.60 21.53
CA ALA A 71 9.61 -15.84 21.70
C ALA A 71 10.09 -15.32 20.34
N LYS A 72 10.83 -14.21 20.37
CA LYS A 72 11.53 -13.65 19.21
C LYS A 72 12.30 -14.72 18.43
N ASP A 73 12.34 -14.59 17.13
CA ASP A 73 13.01 -15.49 16.16
C ASP A 73 12.42 -16.91 16.09
N LYS A 74 11.27 -17.16 16.72
CA LYS A 74 10.52 -18.42 16.60
C LYS A 74 9.38 -18.31 15.60
N ARG A 75 9.13 -19.42 14.88
CA ARG A 75 8.01 -19.47 13.94
C ARG A 75 6.68 -19.55 14.68
N VAL A 76 5.73 -18.73 14.30
CA VAL A 76 4.36 -18.75 14.82
C VAL A 76 3.62 -19.96 14.24
N THR A 77 3.20 -20.86 15.10
CA THR A 77 2.47 -22.09 14.72
C THR A 77 0.97 -21.93 14.96
N ALA A 78 0.17 -22.80 14.35
CA ALA A 78 -1.28 -22.88 14.61
C ALA A 78 -1.64 -23.10 16.10
N ARG A 79 -0.74 -23.71 16.88
CA ARG A 79 -0.92 -23.85 18.33
C ARG A 79 -0.82 -22.49 19.03
N HIS A 80 0.17 -21.70 18.66
CA HIS A 80 0.39 -20.37 19.24
C HIS A 80 -0.78 -19.42 18.93
N THR A 81 -1.29 -19.42 17.71
CA THR A 81 -2.45 -18.57 17.34
C THR A 81 -3.69 -18.98 18.12
N ARG A 82 -3.95 -20.30 18.29
CA ARG A 82 -5.06 -20.79 19.14
C ARG A 82 -4.90 -20.40 20.60
N GLU A 83 -3.68 -20.46 21.16
CA GLU A 83 -3.41 -20.07 22.55
C GLU A 83 -3.69 -18.57 22.75
N LEU A 84 -3.30 -17.71 21.80
CA LEU A 84 -3.62 -16.28 21.79
C LEU A 84 -5.13 -16.02 21.70
N GLU A 85 -5.84 -16.72 20.81
CA GLU A 85 -7.30 -16.64 20.69
C GLU A 85 -8.01 -17.05 21.99
N GLN A 86 -7.60 -18.18 22.58
CA GLN A 86 -8.18 -18.68 23.83
C GLN A 86 -7.93 -17.77 25.02
N SER A 87 -6.80 -17.06 25.04
CA SER A 87 -6.51 -16.03 26.05
C SER A 87 -7.38 -14.77 25.89
N GLY A 88 -8.13 -14.65 24.77
CA GLY A 88 -8.92 -13.48 24.45
C GLY A 88 -8.07 -12.27 24.08
N THR A 89 -6.89 -12.50 23.49
CA THR A 89 -6.00 -11.44 23.01
C THR A 89 -6.59 -10.88 21.71
N THR A 90 -6.89 -9.59 21.70
CA THR A 90 -7.39 -8.86 20.53
C THR A 90 -6.31 -7.98 19.91
N HIS A 91 -5.31 -7.60 20.68
CA HIS A 91 -4.20 -6.76 20.27
C HIS A 91 -2.88 -7.31 20.80
N ILE A 92 -1.82 -7.07 20.03
CA ILE A 92 -0.45 -7.46 20.38
C ILE A 92 0.38 -6.18 20.52
N SER A 93 1.15 -6.10 21.59
CA SER A 93 2.12 -5.02 21.77
C SER A 93 3.34 -5.25 20.88
N VAL A 94 3.71 -4.23 20.13
CA VAL A 94 4.85 -4.26 19.20
C VAL A 94 5.86 -3.17 19.56
N PRO A 95 7.16 -3.46 19.49
CA PRO A 95 8.20 -2.47 19.76
C PRO A 95 8.27 -1.44 18.62
N GLU A 96 8.89 -0.29 18.89
CA GLU A 96 9.03 0.79 17.92
C GLU A 96 9.78 0.34 16.66
N ASP A 97 10.83 -0.45 16.80
CA ASP A 97 11.62 -0.99 15.68
C ASP A 97 10.77 -1.81 14.69
N TYR A 98 9.67 -2.39 15.15
CA TYR A 98 8.75 -3.12 14.29
C TYR A 98 7.96 -2.22 13.34
N LEU A 99 7.79 -0.94 13.70
CA LEU A 99 7.10 0.05 12.88
C LEU A 99 8.01 0.64 11.79
N ILE A 100 9.33 0.68 12.05
CA ILE A 100 10.30 1.25 11.11
C ILE A 100 10.31 0.44 9.81
N GLY A 101 10.27 1.15 8.68
CA GLY A 101 10.23 0.55 7.34
C GLY A 101 8.83 0.12 6.88
N ARG A 102 7.79 0.20 7.73
CA ARG A 102 6.41 0.00 7.27
C ARG A 102 5.94 1.18 6.45
N VAL A 103 4.95 0.94 5.63
CA VAL A 103 4.44 1.93 4.67
C VAL A 103 3.06 2.39 5.10
N VAL A 104 2.88 3.70 5.15
CA VAL A 104 1.61 4.34 5.52
C VAL A 104 0.58 4.12 4.42
N ALA A 105 -0.60 3.61 4.79
CA ALA A 105 -1.67 3.27 3.84
C ALA A 105 -2.49 4.49 3.40
N LYS A 106 -2.61 5.51 4.26
CA LYS A 106 -3.40 6.73 4.03
C LYS A 106 -2.62 7.94 4.46
N SER A 107 -2.86 9.08 3.82
CA SER A 107 -2.28 10.34 4.25
C SER A 107 -2.79 10.72 5.64
N ILE A 108 -1.89 11.14 6.51
CA ILE A 108 -2.18 11.53 7.88
C ILE A 108 -2.04 13.03 7.98
N VAL A 109 -3.09 13.67 8.41
CA VAL A 109 -3.19 15.14 8.53
C VAL A 109 -3.25 15.50 10.00
N ASP A 110 -2.52 16.52 10.38
CA ASP A 110 -2.61 17.11 11.70
C ASP A 110 -4.00 17.78 11.86
N ALA A 111 -4.74 17.37 12.88
CA ALA A 111 -6.10 17.87 13.12
C ALA A 111 -6.14 19.34 13.53
N GLU A 112 -5.05 19.88 14.12
CA GLU A 112 -4.99 21.27 14.58
C GLU A 112 -4.52 22.21 13.47
N THR A 113 -3.51 21.82 12.70
CA THR A 113 -2.88 22.69 11.68
C THR A 113 -3.41 22.44 10.28
N GLY A 114 -3.99 21.26 10.00
CA GLY A 114 -4.37 20.82 8.65
C GLY A 114 -3.20 20.43 7.77
N GLU A 115 -1.98 20.40 8.29
CA GLU A 115 -0.80 19.99 7.54
C GLU A 115 -0.72 18.48 7.37
N ILE A 116 -0.23 18.03 6.22
CA ILE A 116 0.02 16.61 5.96
C ILE A 116 1.33 16.22 6.65
N ILE A 117 1.24 15.39 7.69
CA ILE A 117 2.41 14.87 8.43
C ILE A 117 3.06 13.73 7.67
N ALA A 118 2.25 12.82 7.13
CA ALA A 118 2.68 11.68 6.33
C ALA A 118 1.76 11.51 5.12
N LYS A 119 2.33 11.23 3.97
CA LYS A 119 1.56 10.92 2.75
C LYS A 119 1.34 9.43 2.62
N ALA A 120 0.26 9.05 1.97
CA ALA A 120 0.06 7.66 1.56
C ALA A 120 1.27 7.16 0.76
N ASN A 121 1.75 5.98 1.09
CA ASN A 121 2.96 5.35 0.56
C ASN A 121 4.30 5.85 1.14
N ASP A 122 4.29 6.74 2.12
CA ASP A 122 5.50 7.10 2.85
C ASP A 122 5.96 5.92 3.73
N GLU A 123 7.27 5.76 3.83
CA GLU A 123 7.89 4.78 4.70
C GLU A 123 8.10 5.38 6.10
N LEU A 124 7.74 4.62 7.12
CA LEU A 124 7.92 5.03 8.49
C LEU A 124 9.40 5.04 8.87
N THR A 125 9.86 6.22 9.26
CA THR A 125 11.18 6.46 9.82
C THR A 125 11.04 6.86 11.29
N GLU A 126 12.11 6.77 12.07
CA GLU A 126 12.12 7.27 13.46
C GLU A 126 11.70 8.74 13.56
N THR A 127 12.15 9.57 12.60
CA THR A 127 11.81 10.99 12.56
C THR A 127 10.34 11.21 12.28
N LEU A 128 9.73 10.42 11.39
CA LEU A 128 8.31 10.50 11.08
C LEU A 128 7.46 10.02 12.27
N LEU A 129 7.84 8.92 12.92
CA LEU A 129 7.16 8.43 14.13
C LEU A 129 7.16 9.47 15.26
N LYS A 130 8.29 10.15 15.48
CA LYS A 130 8.37 11.25 16.48
C LYS A 130 7.41 12.39 16.13
N LYS A 131 7.33 12.79 14.83
CA LYS A 131 6.38 13.82 14.37
C LYS A 131 4.93 13.39 14.60
N LEU A 132 4.58 12.15 14.25
CA LEU A 132 3.22 11.62 14.44
C LEU A 132 2.82 11.65 15.94
N ARG A 133 3.70 11.23 16.84
CA ARG A 133 3.44 11.30 18.29
C ARG A 133 3.31 12.73 18.79
N THR A 134 4.17 13.64 18.35
CA THR A 134 4.10 15.06 18.74
C THR A 134 2.77 15.70 18.31
N ALA A 135 2.25 15.29 17.16
CA ALA A 135 0.95 15.73 16.66
C ALA A 135 -0.26 14.99 17.29
N GLY A 136 -0.02 14.12 18.28
CA GLY A 136 -1.08 13.40 18.98
C GLY A 136 -1.81 12.35 18.11
N ILE A 137 -1.18 11.85 17.07
CA ILE A 137 -1.77 10.81 16.21
C ILE A 137 -1.74 9.48 16.98
N GLU A 138 -2.91 8.93 17.23
CA GLU A 138 -3.07 7.64 17.91
C GLU A 138 -3.18 6.47 16.91
N GLU A 139 -3.85 6.65 15.79
CA GLU A 139 -4.10 5.59 14.80
C GLU A 139 -3.18 5.72 13.59
N LEU A 140 -2.52 4.64 13.26
CA LEU A 140 -1.55 4.56 12.17
C LEU A 140 -1.88 3.37 11.27
N PRO A 141 -2.62 3.58 10.17
CA PRO A 141 -2.88 2.53 9.20
C PRO A 141 -1.66 2.34 8.30
N CYS A 142 -1.11 1.12 8.28
CA CYS A 142 -0.02 0.71 7.39
C CYS A 142 -0.49 -0.37 6.44
N ILE A 143 0.09 -0.48 5.26
CA ILE A 143 -0.17 -1.60 4.37
C ILE A 143 0.39 -2.88 4.99
N TYR A 144 -0.37 -3.97 4.92
CA TYR A 144 0.12 -5.29 5.28
C TYR A 144 0.96 -5.87 4.14
N THR A 145 2.17 -6.26 4.47
CA THR A 145 3.08 -6.99 3.55
C THR A 145 3.80 -8.08 4.31
N ASN A 146 4.08 -9.19 3.63
CA ASN A 146 4.84 -10.31 4.19
C ASN A 146 5.90 -10.79 3.19
N GLU A 147 6.73 -11.74 3.61
CA GLU A 147 7.79 -12.31 2.78
C GLU A 147 7.32 -13.55 1.97
N LEU A 148 6.08 -14.03 2.22
CA LEU A 148 5.58 -15.26 1.64
C LEU A 148 4.87 -15.04 0.30
N ASP A 149 3.84 -14.19 0.29
CA ASP A 149 2.94 -14.03 -0.86
C ASP A 149 2.49 -12.58 -1.11
N GLN A 150 2.61 -11.69 -0.13
CA GLN A 150 2.15 -10.29 -0.22
C GLN A 150 3.31 -9.30 -0.17
N GLY A 151 4.05 -9.24 -1.27
CA GLY A 151 5.16 -8.30 -1.41
C GLY A 151 4.70 -6.86 -1.69
N SER A 152 5.54 -5.88 -1.34
CA SER A 152 5.26 -4.44 -1.50
C SER A 152 5.38 -3.91 -2.94
N TYR A 153 5.11 -4.73 -3.96
CA TYR A 153 5.43 -4.43 -5.37
C TYR A 153 4.76 -3.16 -5.89
N ILE A 154 3.46 -2.98 -5.65
CA ILE A 154 2.73 -1.78 -6.11
C ILE A 154 3.18 -0.54 -5.33
N SER A 155 3.44 -0.65 -4.03
CA SER A 155 4.00 0.42 -3.22
C SER A 155 5.36 0.89 -3.77
N GLN A 156 6.25 -0.05 -4.09
CA GLN A 156 7.54 0.26 -4.70
C GLN A 156 7.39 0.90 -6.09
N THR A 157 6.44 0.42 -6.89
CA THR A 157 6.15 0.99 -8.20
C THR A 157 5.65 2.43 -8.09
N LEU A 158 4.79 2.73 -7.10
CA LEU A 158 4.34 4.10 -6.81
C LEU A 158 5.49 5.04 -6.45
N ARG A 159 6.56 4.55 -5.82
CA ARG A 159 7.75 5.38 -5.50
C ARG A 159 8.58 5.72 -6.72
N THR A 160 8.55 4.88 -7.76
CA THR A 160 9.25 5.12 -9.03
C THR A 160 8.42 5.94 -10.02
N ASP A 161 7.16 6.16 -9.73
CA ASP A 161 6.21 6.88 -10.56
C ASP A 161 6.21 8.37 -10.18
N GLU A 162 6.80 9.20 -11.03
CA GLU A 162 6.94 10.64 -10.82
C GLU A 162 5.65 11.43 -11.09
N THR A 163 4.60 10.80 -11.61
CA THR A 163 3.33 11.48 -11.89
C THR A 163 2.59 11.80 -10.59
N VAL A 164 2.13 13.03 -10.46
CA VAL A 164 1.51 13.52 -9.22
C VAL A 164 -0.01 13.35 -9.20
N ASP A 165 -0.65 13.40 -10.36
CA ASP A 165 -2.11 13.37 -10.51
C ASP A 165 -2.55 12.65 -11.80
N GLU A 166 -3.86 12.62 -12.02
CA GLU A 166 -4.50 12.01 -13.18
C GLU A 166 -4.04 12.64 -14.49
N PHE A 167 -3.96 13.97 -14.55
CA PHE A 167 -3.58 14.65 -15.77
C PHE A 167 -2.11 14.43 -16.11
N ALA A 168 -1.22 14.55 -15.12
CA ALA A 168 0.22 14.25 -15.30
C ALA A 168 0.44 12.80 -15.79
N ALA A 169 -0.35 11.85 -15.28
CA ALA A 169 -0.30 10.46 -15.73
C ALA A 169 -0.75 10.31 -17.20
N ARG A 170 -1.84 10.98 -17.59
CA ARG A 170 -2.29 11.01 -19.02
C ARG A 170 -1.26 11.68 -19.94
N VAL A 171 -0.63 12.75 -19.48
CA VAL A 171 0.47 13.41 -20.22
C VAL A 171 1.66 12.46 -20.38
N ALA A 172 2.01 11.67 -19.36
CA ALA A 172 3.08 10.68 -19.47
C ALA A 172 2.78 9.62 -20.52
N ILE A 173 1.54 9.11 -20.58
CA ILE A 173 1.08 8.18 -21.62
C ILE A 173 1.14 8.86 -22.99
N TYR A 174 0.65 10.10 -23.10
CA TYR A 174 0.66 10.87 -24.36
C TYR A 174 2.07 11.03 -24.91
N ARG A 175 3.01 11.50 -24.09
CA ARG A 175 4.42 11.68 -24.49
C ARG A 175 5.08 10.39 -24.96
N MET A 176 4.71 9.28 -24.35
CA MET A 176 5.20 7.97 -24.75
C MET A 176 4.64 7.55 -26.11
N MET A 177 3.36 7.82 -26.38
CA MET A 177 2.70 7.43 -27.63
C MET A 177 3.00 8.38 -28.77
N ARG A 178 3.19 9.66 -28.48
CA ARG A 178 3.42 10.74 -29.44
C ARG A 178 4.68 11.56 -29.09
N PRO A 179 5.87 10.95 -29.20
CA PRO A 179 7.11 11.64 -28.91
C PRO A 179 7.31 12.83 -29.84
N GLY A 180 7.61 14.00 -29.28
CA GLY A 180 7.85 15.24 -30.04
C GLY A 180 6.61 16.11 -30.31
N GLU A 181 5.40 15.60 -30.02
CA GLU A 181 4.19 16.42 -30.10
C GLU A 181 3.93 17.12 -28.75
N PRO A 182 3.52 18.41 -28.74
CA PRO A 182 3.19 19.10 -27.50
C PRO A 182 1.93 18.51 -26.85
N PRO A 183 1.94 18.21 -25.54
CA PRO A 183 0.80 17.62 -24.85
C PRO A 183 -0.21 18.70 -24.44
N THR A 184 -1.06 19.14 -25.37
CA THR A 184 -2.18 20.00 -25.04
C THR A 184 -3.26 19.21 -24.32
N GLU A 185 -4.06 19.85 -23.48
CA GLU A 185 -5.10 19.18 -22.69
C GLU A 185 -6.07 18.39 -23.56
N ASP A 186 -6.59 19.02 -24.63
CA ASP A 186 -7.49 18.39 -25.59
C ASP A 186 -6.87 17.18 -26.30
N ALA A 187 -5.61 17.29 -26.72
CA ALA A 187 -4.92 16.21 -27.42
C ALA A 187 -4.63 15.02 -26.48
N VAL A 188 -4.26 15.30 -25.23
CA VAL A 188 -4.02 14.29 -24.19
C VAL A 188 -5.32 13.54 -23.88
N GLN A 189 -6.41 14.28 -23.67
CA GLN A 189 -7.72 13.71 -23.36
C GLN A 189 -8.25 12.88 -24.55
N ALA A 190 -8.19 13.41 -25.76
CA ALA A 190 -8.64 12.71 -26.97
C ALA A 190 -7.87 11.40 -27.21
N LEU A 191 -6.54 11.41 -27.02
CA LEU A 191 -5.73 10.21 -27.15
C LEU A 191 -6.10 9.16 -26.10
N PHE A 192 -6.26 9.57 -24.84
CA PHE A 192 -6.61 8.67 -23.75
C PHE A 192 -7.97 8.02 -23.95
N GLN A 193 -8.99 8.81 -24.31
CA GLN A 193 -10.32 8.31 -24.65
C GLN A 193 -10.27 7.31 -25.80
N ARG A 194 -9.54 7.63 -26.88
CA ARG A 194 -9.38 6.74 -28.02
C ARG A 194 -8.72 5.42 -27.64
N LEU A 195 -7.68 5.44 -26.80
CA LEU A 195 -6.92 4.24 -26.45
C LEU A 195 -7.68 3.28 -25.55
N PHE A 196 -8.48 3.79 -24.60
CA PHE A 196 -9.01 2.96 -23.53
C PHE A 196 -10.54 2.87 -23.48
N TYR A 197 -11.26 3.79 -24.13
CA TYR A 197 -12.72 3.88 -24.04
C TYR A 197 -13.44 3.80 -25.40
N ASN A 198 -12.74 3.94 -26.52
CA ASN A 198 -13.36 3.83 -27.84
C ASN A 198 -13.37 2.35 -28.29
N PRO A 199 -14.56 1.72 -28.44
CA PRO A 199 -14.67 0.32 -28.84
C PRO A 199 -14.13 0.05 -30.26
N ASP A 200 -14.16 1.05 -31.16
CA ASP A 200 -13.65 0.89 -32.53
C ASP A 200 -12.11 0.74 -32.60
N THR A 201 -11.42 1.21 -31.57
CA THR A 201 -9.94 1.18 -31.50
C THR A 201 -9.41 0.26 -30.44
N TYR A 202 -10.22 -0.09 -29.42
CA TYR A 202 -9.83 -0.95 -28.33
C TYR A 202 -10.95 -1.91 -27.95
N ASP A 203 -10.85 -3.13 -28.43
CA ASP A 203 -11.72 -4.23 -28.03
C ASP A 203 -10.88 -5.39 -27.48
N LEU A 204 -11.30 -5.92 -26.35
CA LEU A 204 -10.70 -7.13 -25.79
C LEU A 204 -11.33 -8.36 -26.43
N SER A 205 -10.50 -9.15 -27.12
CA SER A 205 -10.88 -10.48 -27.56
C SER A 205 -11.38 -11.33 -26.36
N ARG A 206 -12.12 -12.38 -26.65
CA ARG A 206 -12.59 -13.36 -25.63
C ARG A 206 -11.47 -13.83 -24.70
N VAL A 207 -10.27 -14.06 -25.25
CA VAL A 207 -9.08 -14.47 -24.47
C VAL A 207 -8.62 -13.35 -23.51
N GLY A 208 -8.63 -12.11 -23.96
CA GLY A 208 -8.29 -10.96 -23.11
C GLY A 208 -9.32 -10.71 -21.98
N GLN A 209 -10.61 -10.97 -22.26
CA GLN A 209 -11.66 -10.90 -21.24
C GLN A 209 -11.53 -11.99 -20.18
N ILE A 210 -11.17 -13.21 -20.58
CA ILE A 210 -10.92 -14.33 -19.65
C ILE A 210 -9.70 -14.03 -18.77
N GLY A 211 -8.63 -13.46 -19.32
CA GLY A 211 -7.45 -13.05 -18.55
C GLY A 211 -7.75 -12.04 -17.45
N ARG A 212 -8.74 -11.17 -17.64
CA ARG A 212 -9.20 -10.24 -16.59
C ARG A 212 -9.93 -10.92 -15.42
N ALA A 213 -10.56 -12.07 -15.65
CA ALA A 213 -11.30 -12.78 -14.62
C ALA A 213 -10.41 -13.59 -13.66
N HIS A 214 -9.11 -13.70 -13.95
CA HIS A 214 -8.15 -14.50 -13.19
C HIS A 214 -6.97 -13.68 -12.59
N VAL A 215 -7.09 -12.36 -12.58
CA VAL A 215 -6.10 -11.47 -11.94
C VAL A 215 -6.67 -10.87 -10.67
#